data_8d39e6843d2bf36c66f7bc0a1a6e7752
#
_entry.id   8d39e6843d2bf36c66f7bc0a1a6e7752
#
_cell.length_a   1.000
_cell.length_b   1.000
_cell.length_c   1.000
_cell.angle_alpha   90.00
_cell.angle_beta   90.00
_cell.angle_gamma   90.00
#
_symmetry.space_group_name_H-M   'P 1'
#
loop_
_entity.id
_entity.type
_entity.pdbx_description
1 polymer ?
#
loop_
_entity_poly.entity_id
_entity_poly.type
_entity_poly.pdbx_seq_one_letter_code
_entity_poly.pdbx_strand_id
1 'polypeptide(L)'
;MKHAHTLKRAMAVLLALVMTLSLVTPTWAMSSSSVATKGENNGITWEKVDNIKLPIKENAAVEEEAQQQYADTDVVRVSIVLSDPSTLDKGFSASDIASGSKKAMKYRDKLESKQDKMAKTISKKALDGQSLDVVWNLTLATNIISANVQYGQIEKIEQIKGVDSVLIETKYEPCVVKESETTDPNMATSSNMIGSNFAWANGYTGAGSKVAIIDTGADTDHPSLNGAAYSYAVKGLGITPVTAADYADKLEQLNALKKKSDLKASDLYVSAKIPFGFNYIDADLDVTHDNDKQGDHGSHVTGIAAGNRYIEQADGSFAPALDAALTQGVAPDAQVYTMKVFGKG
;
A
#
# COMPACT_ATOMS: atom_id res chain seq x y z
N MET A 1 21.84 -31.17 31.98
CA MET A 1 20.50 -30.72 31.58
C MET A 1 19.85 -29.67 32.49
N LYS A 2 20.13 -29.61 33.80
CA LYS A 2 19.53 -28.60 34.72
C LYS A 2 19.95 -27.14 34.46
N HIS A 3 21.18 -26.87 34.01
CA HIS A 3 21.67 -25.51 33.76
C HIS A 3 21.06 -24.83 32.52
N ALA A 4 20.66 -25.58 31.49
CA ALA A 4 20.06 -25.03 30.28
C ALA A 4 18.63 -24.49 30.52
N HIS A 5 17.88 -25.12 31.45
CA HIS A 5 16.54 -24.64 31.81
C HIS A 5 16.56 -23.37 32.67
N THR A 6 17.57 -23.23 33.52
CA THR A 6 17.73 -22.02 34.34
C THR A 6 18.11 -20.83 33.51
N LEU A 7 19.00 -21.01 32.52
CA LEU A 7 19.42 -19.93 31.60
C LEU A 7 18.25 -19.44 30.71
N LYS A 8 17.43 -20.37 30.20
CA LYS A 8 16.23 -20.01 29.39
C LYS A 8 15.18 -19.25 30.23
N ARG A 9 15.00 -19.60 31.49
CA ARG A 9 14.09 -18.85 32.38
C ARG A 9 14.63 -17.49 32.76
N ALA A 10 15.93 -17.37 33.00
CA ALA A 10 16.57 -16.06 33.24
C ALA A 10 16.51 -15.13 32.03
N MET A 11 16.70 -15.66 30.80
CA MET A 11 16.54 -14.88 29.58
C MET A 11 15.07 -14.47 29.34
N ALA A 12 14.10 -15.34 29.63
CA ALA A 12 12.68 -14.98 29.48
C ALA A 12 12.26 -13.89 30.47
N VAL A 13 12.75 -13.93 31.70
CA VAL A 13 12.52 -12.88 32.71
C VAL A 13 13.21 -11.57 32.32
N LEU A 14 14.42 -11.63 31.79
CA LEU A 14 15.14 -10.45 31.31
C LEU A 14 14.43 -9.81 30.09
N LEU A 15 13.92 -10.63 29.16
CA LEU A 15 13.18 -10.15 27.99
C LEU A 15 11.83 -9.51 28.41
N ALA A 16 11.14 -10.10 29.39
CA ALA A 16 9.91 -9.54 29.95
C ALA A 16 10.20 -8.19 30.67
N LEU A 17 11.31 -8.10 31.37
CA LEU A 17 11.72 -6.86 32.06
C LEU A 17 12.12 -5.76 31.06
N VAL A 18 12.76 -6.09 29.96
CA VAL A 18 13.09 -5.16 28.88
C VAL A 18 11.82 -4.68 28.16
N MET A 19 10.86 -5.57 27.91
CA MET A 19 9.57 -5.18 27.31
C MET A 19 8.73 -4.31 28.24
N THR A 20 8.76 -4.53 29.55
CA THR A 20 8.04 -3.66 30.50
C THR A 20 8.72 -2.30 30.68
N LEU A 21 10.06 -2.22 30.55
CA LEU A 21 10.77 -0.93 30.56
C LEU A 21 10.56 -0.12 29.27
N SER A 22 10.31 -0.78 28.12
CA SER A 22 10.04 -0.08 26.86
C SER A 22 8.60 0.44 26.75
N LEU A 23 7.68 -0.01 27.62
CA LEU A 23 6.32 0.50 27.72
C LEU A 23 6.18 1.69 28.67
N VAL A 24 7.18 1.97 29.49
CA VAL A 24 7.27 3.22 30.24
C VAL A 24 7.96 4.24 29.34
N THR A 25 7.20 4.95 28.55
CA THR A 25 7.71 6.17 27.90
C THR A 25 8.21 7.07 29.03
N PRO A 26 9.49 7.47 29.02
CA PRO A 26 10.01 8.33 30.07
C PRO A 26 9.31 9.68 29.96
N THR A 27 8.35 9.94 30.84
CA THR A 27 7.62 11.21 30.94
C THR A 27 8.54 12.42 31.22
N TRP A 28 9.83 12.19 31.48
CA TRP A 28 10.82 13.24 31.64
C TRP A 28 11.40 13.75 30.32
N ALA A 29 11.21 13.06 29.18
CA ALA A 29 11.65 13.55 27.88
C ALA A 29 10.75 14.68 27.32
N MET A 30 9.65 14.98 27.98
CA MET A 30 8.78 16.14 27.71
C MET A 30 8.85 17.20 28.81
N SER A 31 9.90 17.21 29.60
CA SER A 31 10.23 18.37 30.41
C SER A 31 10.59 19.51 29.47
N SER A 32 9.72 20.48 29.41
CA SER A 32 9.84 21.77 28.79
C SER A 32 11.27 22.32 28.76
N SER A 33 12.08 21.91 27.78
CA SER A 33 13.03 22.84 27.23
C SER A 33 12.18 23.93 26.59
N SER A 34 12.35 25.15 27.00
CA SER A 34 11.75 26.32 26.39
C SER A 34 12.10 26.33 24.92
N VAL A 35 11.27 25.62 24.10
CA VAL A 35 11.23 25.83 22.67
C VAL A 35 10.79 27.27 22.53
N ALA A 36 11.58 28.06 21.84
CA ALA A 36 11.31 29.45 21.59
C ALA A 36 9.84 29.58 21.21
N THR A 37 9.11 30.30 22.03
CA THR A 37 7.67 30.51 21.89
C THR A 37 7.32 31.44 20.74
N LYS A 38 8.34 31.92 20.02
CA LYS A 38 8.19 32.83 18.88
C LYS A 38 9.38 32.67 17.95
N GLY A 39 9.11 32.28 16.70
CA GLY A 39 10.07 32.30 15.60
C GLY A 39 9.50 33.15 14.48
N GLU A 40 10.24 34.14 14.02
CA GLU A 40 9.97 34.86 12.80
C GLU A 40 10.89 34.28 11.70
N ASN A 41 10.27 33.67 10.69
CA ASN A 41 10.92 33.43 9.41
C ASN A 41 9.94 33.87 8.33
N ASN A 42 10.35 34.84 7.52
CA ASN A 42 9.61 35.33 6.35
C ASN A 42 8.17 35.85 6.64
N GLY A 43 8.00 36.54 7.76
CA GLY A 43 6.71 37.21 8.08
C GLY A 43 5.62 36.29 8.64
N ILE A 44 5.92 35.03 8.92
CA ILE A 44 4.99 34.11 9.54
C ILE A 44 5.28 34.06 11.03
N THR A 45 4.33 34.52 11.86
CA THR A 45 4.38 34.39 13.33
C THR A 45 3.69 33.08 13.74
N TRP A 46 4.40 32.26 14.51
CA TRP A 46 3.84 31.06 15.14
C TRP A 46 3.39 31.39 16.55
N GLU A 47 2.18 31.09 16.86
CA GLU A 47 1.67 31.14 18.21
C GLU A 47 1.44 29.72 18.72
N LYS A 48 2.05 29.40 19.87
CA LYS A 48 1.81 28.11 20.51
C LYS A 48 0.37 28.07 20.99
N VAL A 49 -0.44 27.22 20.41
CA VAL A 49 -1.80 26.98 20.89
C VAL A 49 -1.74 25.94 22.01
N ASP A 50 -1.73 26.40 23.24
CA ASP A 50 -1.87 25.55 24.41
C ASP A 50 -3.35 25.13 24.56
N ASN A 51 -3.58 23.83 24.70
CA ASN A 51 -4.89 23.22 24.93
C ASN A 51 -5.90 23.27 23.79
N ILE A 52 -5.56 22.71 22.63
CA ILE A 52 -6.59 22.21 21.73
C ILE A 52 -7.21 20.97 22.41
N LYS A 53 -8.29 21.19 23.14
CA LYS A 53 -9.23 20.10 23.43
C LYS A 53 -9.94 19.80 22.12
N LEU A 54 -9.39 18.85 21.37
CA LEU A 54 -10.20 18.20 20.34
C LEU A 54 -11.45 17.67 21.04
N PRO A 55 -12.65 17.97 20.56
CA PRO A 55 -13.85 17.33 21.07
C PRO A 55 -13.72 15.85 20.70
N ILE A 56 -13.12 15.07 21.61
CA ILE A 56 -13.29 13.63 21.60
C ILE A 56 -14.79 13.49 21.84
N LYS A 57 -15.55 13.14 20.81
CA LYS A 57 -16.88 12.60 21.00
C LYS A 57 -16.69 11.31 21.80
N GLU A 58 -16.74 11.45 23.13
CA GLU A 58 -17.05 10.30 23.98
C GLU A 58 -18.41 9.80 23.49
N ASN A 59 -18.45 8.54 23.11
CA ASN A 59 -19.62 7.82 22.62
C ASN A 59 -20.11 8.18 21.20
N ALA A 60 -19.26 8.00 20.18
CA ALA A 60 -19.79 7.23 19.09
C ALA A 60 -19.92 5.81 19.68
N ALA A 61 -21.13 5.36 20.00
CA ALA A 61 -21.41 3.94 20.10
C ALA A 61 -20.76 3.33 18.86
N VAL A 62 -19.82 2.42 19.05
CA VAL A 62 -19.42 1.50 18.00
C VAL A 62 -20.75 0.81 17.71
N GLU A 63 -21.43 1.22 16.63
CA GLU A 63 -22.51 0.42 16.08
C GLU A 63 -21.82 -0.92 15.87
N GLU A 64 -22.24 -1.92 16.64
CA GLU A 64 -21.89 -3.31 16.32
C GLU A 64 -22.29 -3.45 14.87
N GLU A 65 -21.30 -3.51 13.98
CA GLU A 65 -21.56 -3.83 12.57
C GLU A 65 -22.40 -5.09 12.60
N ALA A 66 -23.66 -4.97 12.18
CA ALA A 66 -24.57 -6.10 12.16
C ALA A 66 -23.85 -7.22 11.40
N GLN A 67 -23.51 -8.30 12.11
CA GLN A 67 -22.76 -9.42 11.52
C GLN A 67 -23.52 -9.83 10.27
N GLN A 68 -22.89 -9.65 9.12
CA GLN A 68 -23.50 -9.96 7.84
C GLN A 68 -23.84 -11.46 7.87
N GLN A 69 -25.13 -11.78 7.89
CA GLN A 69 -25.59 -13.17 7.87
C GLN A 69 -25.51 -13.68 6.44
N TYR A 70 -24.70 -14.70 6.21
CA TYR A 70 -24.61 -15.39 4.95
C TYR A 70 -25.47 -16.65 4.98
N ALA A 71 -26.16 -16.96 3.89
CA ALA A 71 -26.75 -18.27 3.67
C ALA A 71 -25.65 -19.26 3.23
N ASP A 72 -25.83 -20.55 3.51
CA ASP A 72 -24.83 -21.59 3.18
C ASP A 72 -24.47 -21.62 1.68
N THR A 73 -25.36 -21.17 0.83
CA THR A 73 -25.19 -21.11 -0.64
C THR A 73 -24.55 -19.82 -1.13
N ASP A 74 -24.41 -18.81 -0.27
CA ASP A 74 -23.82 -17.54 -0.67
C ASP A 74 -22.35 -17.71 -0.99
N VAL A 75 -21.93 -17.17 -2.12
CA VAL A 75 -20.53 -17.19 -2.51
C VAL A 75 -19.79 -16.03 -1.82
N VAL A 76 -18.83 -16.38 -1.01
CA VAL A 76 -17.99 -15.43 -0.28
C VAL A 76 -16.53 -15.60 -0.70
N ARG A 77 -15.77 -14.51 -0.70
CA ARG A 77 -14.33 -14.56 -0.85
C ARG A 77 -13.70 -14.84 0.51
N VAL A 78 -12.77 -15.77 0.54
CA VAL A 78 -12.10 -16.17 1.77
C VAL A 78 -10.58 -16.17 1.61
N SER A 79 -9.89 -15.83 2.69
CA SER A 79 -8.46 -16.04 2.88
C SER A 79 -8.26 -17.35 3.64
N ILE A 80 -7.80 -18.40 2.95
CA ILE A 80 -7.47 -19.68 3.55
C ILE A 80 -6.01 -19.61 4.02
N VAL A 81 -5.82 -19.41 5.33
CA VAL A 81 -4.51 -19.32 5.97
C VAL A 81 -3.93 -20.71 6.13
N LEU A 82 -2.67 -20.90 5.70
CA LEU A 82 -1.99 -22.19 5.78
C LEU A 82 -0.94 -22.20 6.87
N SER A 83 -0.76 -23.37 7.51
CA SER A 83 0.10 -23.55 8.69
C SER A 83 1.61 -23.43 8.41
N ASP A 84 2.06 -23.55 7.17
CA ASP A 84 3.47 -23.32 6.84
C ASP A 84 3.81 -21.83 6.95
N PRO A 85 4.96 -21.44 7.50
CA PRO A 85 5.34 -20.05 7.60
C PRO A 85 5.49 -19.40 6.21
N SER A 86 5.12 -18.12 6.09
CA SER A 86 5.36 -17.31 4.89
C SER A 86 6.86 -17.18 4.61
N THR A 87 7.21 -16.54 3.49
CA THR A 87 8.62 -16.33 3.14
C THR A 87 9.32 -15.43 4.16
N LEU A 88 8.66 -14.36 4.61
CA LEU A 88 9.22 -13.46 5.62
C LEU A 88 9.26 -14.13 7.00
N ASP A 89 8.22 -14.86 7.40
CA ASP A 89 8.19 -15.61 8.68
C ASP A 89 9.25 -16.71 8.73
N LYS A 90 9.65 -17.24 7.56
CA LYS A 90 10.75 -18.20 7.46
C LYS A 90 12.11 -17.58 7.74
N GLY A 91 12.19 -16.25 7.80
CA GLY A 91 13.38 -15.49 8.09
C GLY A 91 14.11 -14.94 6.85
N PHE A 92 13.49 -14.99 5.67
CA PHE A 92 13.97 -14.26 4.52
C PHE A 92 13.55 -12.78 4.61
N SER A 93 14.41 -11.88 4.16
CA SER A 93 14.13 -10.45 4.14
C SER A 93 13.51 -10.01 2.82
N ALA A 94 12.88 -8.82 2.80
CA ALA A 94 12.46 -8.20 1.55
C ALA A 94 13.64 -7.97 0.59
N SER A 95 14.85 -7.71 1.13
CA SER A 95 16.07 -7.58 0.36
C SER A 95 16.49 -8.89 -0.32
N ASP A 96 16.31 -10.05 0.35
CA ASP A 96 16.58 -11.35 -0.28
C ASP A 96 15.66 -11.59 -1.49
N ILE A 97 14.40 -11.16 -1.38
CA ILE A 97 13.45 -11.27 -2.49
C ILE A 97 13.83 -10.30 -3.61
N ALA A 98 14.08 -9.05 -3.30
CA ALA A 98 14.44 -8.03 -4.28
C ALA A 98 15.73 -8.34 -5.04
N SER A 99 16.69 -9.00 -4.39
CA SER A 99 17.96 -9.45 -5.00
C SER A 99 17.84 -10.80 -5.74
N GLY A 100 16.68 -11.46 -5.74
CA GLY A 100 16.49 -12.76 -6.36
C GLY A 100 17.28 -13.88 -5.67
N SER A 101 17.43 -13.85 -4.35
CA SER A 101 18.09 -14.90 -3.57
C SER A 101 17.56 -16.29 -3.94
N LYS A 102 18.40 -17.15 -4.48
CA LYS A 102 18.02 -18.52 -4.90
C LYS A 102 17.35 -19.33 -3.79
N LYS A 103 17.75 -19.10 -2.52
CA LYS A 103 17.16 -19.80 -1.37
C LYS A 103 15.75 -19.30 -1.07
N ALA A 104 15.56 -17.98 -1.10
CA ALA A 104 14.25 -17.37 -0.88
C ALA A 104 13.27 -17.74 -1.99
N MET A 105 13.70 -17.64 -3.26
CA MET A 105 12.88 -18.02 -4.41
C MET A 105 12.49 -19.50 -4.37
N LYS A 106 13.44 -20.40 -4.12
CA LYS A 106 13.14 -21.85 -3.98
C LYS A 106 12.15 -22.12 -2.83
N TYR A 107 12.18 -21.33 -1.76
CA TYR A 107 11.21 -21.49 -0.68
C TYR A 107 9.82 -21.03 -1.12
N ARG A 108 9.71 -19.93 -1.85
CA ARG A 108 8.43 -19.46 -2.43
C ARG A 108 7.83 -20.48 -3.37
N ASP A 109 8.64 -21.04 -4.31
CA ASP A 109 8.19 -22.09 -5.24
C ASP A 109 7.66 -23.32 -4.48
N LYS A 110 8.31 -23.66 -3.37
CA LYS A 110 7.84 -24.74 -2.48
C LYS A 110 6.48 -24.41 -1.86
N LEU A 111 6.26 -23.18 -1.39
CA LEU A 111 4.98 -22.75 -0.84
C LEU A 111 3.90 -22.82 -1.91
N GLU A 112 4.14 -22.29 -3.10
CA GLU A 112 3.20 -22.33 -4.22
C GLU A 112 2.81 -23.77 -4.57
N SER A 113 3.79 -24.68 -4.72
CA SER A 113 3.51 -26.10 -4.96
C SER A 113 2.68 -26.74 -3.83
N LYS A 114 2.83 -26.29 -2.59
CA LYS A 114 2.00 -26.74 -1.48
C LYS A 114 0.58 -26.17 -1.56
N GLN A 115 0.44 -24.92 -1.93
CA GLN A 115 -0.86 -24.26 -2.15
C GLN A 115 -1.65 -24.96 -3.27
N ASP A 116 -1.01 -25.31 -4.38
CA ASP A 116 -1.63 -26.09 -5.45
C ASP A 116 -2.14 -27.47 -4.99
N LYS A 117 -1.35 -28.15 -4.17
CA LYS A 117 -1.76 -29.43 -3.58
C LYS A 117 -2.91 -29.25 -2.58
N MET A 118 -2.86 -28.18 -1.80
CA MET A 118 -3.92 -27.84 -0.84
C MET A 118 -5.21 -27.51 -1.58
N ALA A 119 -5.18 -26.70 -2.64
CA ALA A 119 -6.34 -26.42 -3.46
C ALA A 119 -7.01 -27.69 -4.00
N LYS A 120 -6.23 -28.64 -4.50
CA LYS A 120 -6.72 -29.97 -4.93
C LYS A 120 -7.31 -30.78 -3.77
N THR A 121 -6.73 -30.66 -2.57
CA THR A 121 -7.22 -31.35 -1.38
C THR A 121 -8.56 -30.78 -0.92
N ILE A 122 -8.67 -29.44 -0.92
CA ILE A 122 -9.92 -28.72 -0.62
C ILE A 122 -11.00 -29.11 -1.61
N SER A 123 -10.70 -29.05 -2.92
CA SER A 123 -11.63 -29.48 -3.97
C SER A 123 -12.21 -30.85 -3.71
N LYS A 124 -11.36 -31.81 -3.33
CA LYS A 124 -11.79 -33.21 -3.10
C LYS A 124 -12.54 -33.42 -1.78
N LYS A 125 -12.14 -32.70 -0.71
CA LYS A 125 -12.65 -32.98 0.66
C LYS A 125 -13.78 -32.07 1.11
N ALA A 126 -13.82 -30.84 0.60
CA ALA A 126 -14.77 -29.82 1.04
C ALA A 126 -15.73 -29.36 -0.05
N LEU A 127 -15.36 -29.50 -1.34
CA LEU A 127 -16.13 -29.00 -2.47
C LEU A 127 -16.73 -30.11 -3.36
N ASP A 128 -16.84 -31.32 -2.84
CA ASP A 128 -17.43 -32.46 -3.54
C ASP A 128 -16.83 -32.73 -4.94
N GLY A 129 -15.54 -32.46 -5.09
CA GLY A 129 -14.78 -32.63 -6.33
C GLY A 129 -14.80 -31.43 -7.28
N GLN A 130 -15.53 -30.36 -6.97
CA GLN A 130 -15.49 -29.12 -7.73
C GLN A 130 -14.14 -28.43 -7.53
N SER A 131 -13.61 -27.78 -8.56
CA SER A 131 -12.36 -27.04 -8.47
C SER A 131 -12.50 -25.83 -7.53
N LEU A 132 -11.54 -25.62 -6.65
CA LEU A 132 -11.46 -24.39 -5.86
C LEU A 132 -11.21 -23.20 -6.80
N ASP A 133 -12.07 -22.20 -6.71
CA ASP A 133 -11.94 -20.96 -7.47
C ASP A 133 -10.90 -20.05 -6.81
N VAL A 134 -9.62 -20.31 -7.11
CA VAL A 134 -8.49 -19.59 -6.56
C VAL A 134 -8.34 -18.23 -7.24
N VAL A 135 -8.36 -17.18 -6.43
CA VAL A 135 -8.16 -15.80 -6.88
C VAL A 135 -6.68 -15.42 -6.76
N TRP A 136 -6.07 -15.60 -5.58
CA TRP A 136 -4.67 -15.28 -5.31
C TRP A 136 -3.95 -16.37 -4.52
N ASN A 137 -2.68 -16.55 -4.83
CA ASN A 137 -1.73 -17.32 -4.03
C ASN A 137 -0.72 -16.35 -3.42
N LEU A 138 -0.78 -16.15 -2.11
CA LEU A 138 0.10 -15.24 -1.37
C LEU A 138 1.13 -16.05 -0.60
N THR A 139 2.42 -15.74 -0.77
CA THR A 139 3.52 -16.51 -0.19
C THR A 139 4.59 -15.65 0.48
N LEU A 140 4.53 -14.32 0.31
CA LEU A 140 5.57 -13.41 0.78
C LEU A 140 5.40 -13.06 2.26
N ALA A 141 4.47 -12.17 2.59
CA ALA A 141 4.19 -11.73 3.95
C ALA A 141 3.25 -12.66 4.70
N THR A 142 2.42 -13.37 3.96
CA THR A 142 1.47 -14.36 4.47
C THR A 142 1.53 -15.61 3.61
N ASN A 143 1.06 -16.76 4.12
CA ASN A 143 0.88 -17.97 3.35
C ASN A 143 -0.62 -18.27 3.24
N ILE A 144 -1.26 -17.67 2.21
CA ILE A 144 -2.72 -17.65 2.05
C ILE A 144 -3.10 -18.06 0.63
N ILE A 145 -4.17 -18.84 0.51
CA ILE A 145 -4.93 -19.01 -0.73
C ILE A 145 -6.19 -18.16 -0.61
N SER A 146 -6.32 -17.09 -1.41
CA SER A 146 -7.57 -16.36 -1.55
C SER A 146 -8.43 -17.06 -2.60
N ALA A 147 -9.68 -17.38 -2.25
CA ALA A 147 -10.56 -18.13 -3.12
C ALA A 147 -12.03 -17.76 -2.91
N ASN A 148 -12.88 -18.02 -3.91
CA ASN A 148 -14.33 -17.94 -3.77
C ASN A 148 -14.88 -19.32 -3.40
N VAL A 149 -15.68 -19.38 -2.33
CA VAL A 149 -16.33 -20.61 -1.84
C VAL A 149 -17.75 -20.30 -1.40
N GLN A 150 -18.61 -21.32 -1.31
CA GLN A 150 -19.89 -21.16 -0.63
C GLN A 150 -19.68 -21.08 0.88
N TYR A 151 -20.43 -20.22 1.55
CA TYR A 151 -20.30 -19.99 2.99
C TYR A 151 -20.37 -21.28 3.80
N GLY A 152 -21.32 -22.17 3.51
CA GLY A 152 -21.45 -23.48 4.17
C GLY A 152 -20.29 -24.48 3.94
N GLN A 153 -19.32 -24.13 3.09
CA GLN A 153 -18.12 -24.96 2.87
C GLN A 153 -16.96 -24.57 3.79
N ILE A 154 -17.01 -23.41 4.42
CA ILE A 154 -15.91 -22.84 5.23
C ILE A 154 -15.50 -23.81 6.33
N GLU A 155 -16.45 -24.31 7.13
CA GLU A 155 -16.16 -25.23 8.24
C GLU A 155 -15.47 -26.50 7.77
N LYS A 156 -15.89 -27.06 6.62
CA LYS A 156 -15.26 -28.26 6.03
C LYS A 156 -13.81 -27.98 5.61
N ILE A 157 -13.52 -26.74 5.12
CA ILE A 157 -12.17 -26.33 4.70
C ILE A 157 -11.28 -26.17 5.93
N GLU A 158 -11.75 -25.58 7.01
CA GLU A 158 -11.00 -25.40 8.25
C GLU A 158 -10.57 -26.72 8.88
N GLN A 159 -11.37 -27.79 8.74
CA GLN A 159 -11.04 -29.11 9.25
C GLN A 159 -9.94 -29.83 8.45
N ILE A 160 -9.47 -29.26 7.34
CA ILE A 160 -8.42 -29.87 6.51
C ILE A 160 -7.06 -29.65 7.17
N LYS A 161 -6.34 -30.74 7.44
CA LYS A 161 -4.98 -30.67 8.00
C LYS A 161 -4.07 -29.78 7.14
N GLY A 162 -3.49 -28.76 7.74
CA GLY A 162 -2.60 -27.80 7.09
C GLY A 162 -3.29 -26.47 6.77
N VAL A 163 -4.59 -26.37 6.95
CA VAL A 163 -5.34 -25.12 7.09
C VAL A 163 -5.26 -24.71 8.55
N ASP A 164 -4.93 -23.44 8.81
CA ASP A 164 -4.86 -22.85 10.14
C ASP A 164 -6.16 -22.13 10.49
N SER A 165 -6.71 -21.37 9.52
CA SER A 165 -7.99 -20.68 9.63
C SER A 165 -8.53 -20.31 8.24
N VAL A 166 -9.83 -20.01 8.18
CA VAL A 166 -10.49 -19.47 6.99
C VAL A 166 -11.21 -18.17 7.37
N LEU A 167 -10.78 -17.07 6.79
CA LEU A 167 -11.31 -15.75 7.10
C LEU A 167 -12.10 -15.22 5.90
N ILE A 168 -13.31 -14.75 6.12
CA ILE A 168 -14.07 -14.05 5.07
C ILE A 168 -13.39 -12.72 4.82
N GLU A 169 -13.08 -12.43 3.54
CA GLU A 169 -12.49 -11.15 3.16
C GLU A 169 -13.54 -10.05 3.21
N THR A 170 -13.24 -9.00 3.96
CA THR A 170 -14.13 -7.84 4.05
C THR A 170 -14.03 -7.03 2.75
N LYS A 171 -15.18 -6.72 2.17
CA LYS A 171 -15.26 -5.79 1.05
C LYS A 171 -15.16 -4.36 1.59
N TYR A 172 -14.14 -3.64 1.16
CA TYR A 172 -14.00 -2.21 1.44
C TYR A 172 -14.46 -1.41 0.23
N GLU A 173 -15.17 -0.32 0.49
CA GLU A 173 -15.51 0.65 -0.53
C GLU A 173 -14.68 1.92 -0.31
N PRO A 174 -14.20 2.57 -1.38
CA PRO A 174 -13.45 3.81 -1.24
C PRO A 174 -14.34 4.89 -0.64
N CYS A 175 -13.73 5.78 0.14
CA CYS A 175 -14.42 6.97 0.62
C CYS A 175 -14.81 7.84 -0.58
N VAL A 176 -16.09 8.20 -0.67
CA VAL A 176 -16.57 9.10 -1.74
C VAL A 176 -16.02 10.49 -1.50
N VAL A 177 -15.23 11.00 -2.44
CA VAL A 177 -14.83 12.40 -2.46
C VAL A 177 -16.03 13.21 -2.96
N LYS A 178 -16.55 14.12 -2.13
CA LYS A 178 -17.56 15.08 -2.59
C LYS A 178 -16.83 16.18 -3.36
N GLU A 179 -17.29 16.46 -4.57
CA GLU A 179 -16.80 17.61 -5.33
C GLU A 179 -16.94 18.88 -4.49
N SER A 180 -15.85 19.66 -4.46
CA SER A 180 -15.87 20.96 -3.82
C SER A 180 -16.44 21.99 -4.79
N GLU A 181 -17.37 22.83 -4.34
CA GLU A 181 -17.87 23.95 -5.13
C GLU A 181 -16.84 25.09 -5.26
N THR A 182 -15.66 24.95 -4.64
CA THR A 182 -14.60 25.96 -4.69
C THR A 182 -13.63 25.69 -5.84
N THR A 183 -13.27 26.75 -6.57
CA THR A 183 -12.26 26.69 -7.65
C THR A 183 -10.82 26.61 -7.11
N ASP A 184 -10.61 26.91 -5.83
CA ASP A 184 -9.29 26.88 -5.20
C ASP A 184 -8.98 25.49 -4.66
N PRO A 185 -7.87 24.85 -5.05
CA PRO A 185 -7.49 23.55 -4.54
C PRO A 185 -7.26 23.58 -3.03
N ASN A 186 -7.94 22.71 -2.28
CA ASN A 186 -7.76 22.62 -0.82
C ASN A 186 -6.30 22.34 -0.42
N MET A 187 -5.52 21.72 -1.30
CA MET A 187 -4.10 21.46 -1.09
C MET A 187 -3.24 22.72 -0.99
N ALA A 188 -3.65 23.84 -1.59
CA ALA A 188 -2.92 25.11 -1.47
C ALA A 188 -2.82 25.57 -0.01
N THR A 189 -3.88 25.35 0.79
CA THR A 189 -3.89 25.64 2.22
C THR A 189 -3.27 24.52 3.04
N SER A 190 -3.60 23.27 2.74
CA SER A 190 -3.13 22.10 3.49
C SER A 190 -1.61 21.95 3.45
N SER A 191 -0.95 22.23 2.33
CA SER A 191 0.51 22.18 2.19
C SER A 191 1.22 23.15 3.13
N ASN A 192 0.63 24.32 3.38
CA ASN A 192 1.14 25.26 4.36
C ASN A 192 0.95 24.74 5.79
N MET A 193 -0.20 24.13 6.10
CA MET A 193 -0.51 23.62 7.45
C MET A 193 0.42 22.47 7.85
N ILE A 194 0.76 21.57 6.93
CA ILE A 194 1.67 20.45 7.20
C ILE A 194 3.14 20.80 7.02
N GLY A 195 3.46 21.99 6.55
CA GLY A 195 4.84 22.48 6.37
C GLY A 195 5.56 21.93 5.15
N SER A 196 4.87 21.36 4.15
CA SER A 196 5.52 20.84 2.94
C SER A 196 6.21 21.94 2.13
N ASN A 197 5.70 23.18 2.16
CA ASN A 197 6.36 24.35 1.56
C ASN A 197 7.78 24.60 2.12
N PHE A 198 7.99 24.37 3.42
CA PHE A 198 9.34 24.45 4.01
C PHE A 198 10.26 23.34 3.52
N ALA A 199 9.73 22.12 3.37
CA ALA A 199 10.50 21.01 2.83
C ALA A 199 10.94 21.33 1.39
N TRP A 200 10.05 21.81 0.56
CA TRP A 200 10.35 22.20 -0.84
C TRP A 200 11.38 23.32 -0.92
N ALA A 201 11.23 24.38 -0.10
CA ALA A 201 12.18 25.49 -0.03
C ALA A 201 13.60 25.04 0.38
N ASN A 202 13.71 23.94 1.09
CA ASN A 202 15.00 23.32 1.47
C ASN A 202 15.44 22.20 0.51
N GLY A 203 14.78 22.03 -0.63
CA GLY A 203 15.15 21.06 -1.67
C GLY A 203 14.62 19.64 -1.44
N TYR A 204 13.79 19.41 -0.40
CA TYR A 204 13.18 18.11 -0.13
C TYR A 204 11.88 17.98 -0.93
N THR A 205 11.99 17.51 -2.16
CA THR A 205 10.87 17.37 -3.11
C THR A 205 10.47 15.93 -3.37
N GLY A 206 11.08 14.97 -2.68
CA GLY A 206 10.88 13.54 -2.91
C GLY A 206 11.65 12.99 -4.11
N ALA A 207 12.60 13.75 -4.69
CA ALA A 207 13.41 13.29 -5.80
C ALA A 207 14.15 11.97 -5.48
N GLY A 208 14.00 10.97 -6.37
CA GLY A 208 14.54 9.62 -6.18
C GLY A 208 13.69 8.70 -5.30
N SER A 209 12.67 9.23 -4.61
CA SER A 209 11.70 8.43 -3.85
C SER A 209 10.69 7.77 -4.77
N LYS A 210 10.08 6.69 -4.27
CA LYS A 210 9.03 5.92 -4.93
C LYS A 210 7.85 5.79 -3.99
N VAL A 211 6.66 6.12 -4.47
CA VAL A 211 5.42 6.06 -3.70
C VAL A 211 4.49 5.06 -4.38
N ALA A 212 4.07 4.02 -3.68
CA ALA A 212 3.05 3.10 -4.16
C ALA A 212 1.67 3.62 -3.71
N ILE A 213 0.78 3.84 -4.68
CA ILE A 213 -0.61 4.20 -4.44
C ILE A 213 -1.46 2.96 -4.73
N ILE A 214 -2.06 2.43 -3.67
CA ILE A 214 -2.89 1.22 -3.69
C ILE A 214 -4.33 1.69 -3.49
N ASP A 215 -5.03 1.96 -4.60
CA ASP A 215 -6.31 2.68 -4.58
C ASP A 215 -7.19 2.31 -5.78
N THR A 216 -8.13 3.16 -6.18
CA THR A 216 -9.03 2.99 -7.33
C THR A 216 -8.33 3.13 -8.68
N GLY A 217 -7.05 3.39 -8.72
CA GLY A 217 -6.29 3.71 -9.93
C GLY A 217 -5.88 5.18 -9.98
N ALA A 218 -5.46 5.66 -11.14
CA ALA A 218 -5.10 7.05 -11.36
C ALA A 218 -5.39 7.47 -12.79
N ASP A 219 -5.81 8.72 -12.99
CA ASP A 219 -5.86 9.37 -14.29
C ASP A 219 -4.41 9.67 -14.74
N THR A 220 -3.85 8.74 -15.50
CA THR A 220 -2.44 8.79 -15.93
C THR A 220 -2.16 9.89 -16.94
N ASP A 221 -3.19 10.42 -17.59
CA ASP A 221 -3.11 11.49 -18.56
C ASP A 221 -3.27 12.88 -17.92
N HIS A 222 -3.58 12.93 -16.63
CA HIS A 222 -3.71 14.20 -15.92
C HIS A 222 -2.41 15.01 -15.97
N PRO A 223 -2.46 16.33 -16.26
CA PRO A 223 -1.26 17.17 -16.38
C PRO A 223 -0.31 17.12 -15.16
N SER A 224 -0.86 16.96 -13.96
CA SER A 224 -0.07 16.80 -12.73
C SER A 224 0.70 15.48 -12.64
N LEU A 225 0.46 14.51 -13.53
CA LEU A 225 1.13 13.22 -13.58
C LEU A 225 1.94 13.03 -14.87
N ASN A 226 2.11 14.09 -15.65
CA ASN A 226 2.82 14.09 -16.91
C ASN A 226 4.30 13.68 -16.74
N GLY A 227 4.73 12.69 -17.54
CA GLY A 227 6.09 12.12 -17.47
C GLY A 227 7.17 13.05 -17.99
N ALA A 228 6.86 13.94 -18.94
CA ALA A 228 7.81 14.93 -19.47
C ALA A 228 8.07 16.04 -18.42
N ALA A 229 7.02 16.51 -17.77
CA ALA A 229 7.12 17.48 -16.68
C ALA A 229 7.93 16.93 -15.50
N TYR A 230 7.72 15.67 -15.13
CA TYR A 230 8.54 14.97 -14.13
C TYR A 230 10.01 14.91 -14.57
N SER A 231 10.27 14.46 -15.80
CA SER A 231 11.64 14.37 -16.33
C SER A 231 12.34 15.72 -16.35
N TYR A 232 11.61 16.79 -16.67
CA TYR A 232 12.10 18.16 -16.60
C TYR A 232 12.46 18.55 -15.16
N ALA A 233 11.58 18.25 -14.20
CA ALA A 233 11.77 18.58 -12.78
C ALA A 233 13.02 17.95 -12.18
N VAL A 234 13.31 16.68 -12.51
CA VAL A 234 14.43 15.93 -11.92
C VAL A 234 15.74 16.04 -12.70
N LYS A 235 15.70 16.73 -13.85
CA LYS A 235 16.88 16.94 -14.69
C LYS A 235 17.96 17.68 -13.90
N GLY A 236 19.15 17.08 -13.81
CA GLY A 236 20.29 17.67 -13.12
C GLY A 236 20.33 17.46 -11.60
N LEU A 237 19.34 16.74 -11.02
CA LEU A 237 19.34 16.43 -9.59
C LEU A 237 20.23 15.22 -9.22
N GLY A 238 20.91 14.60 -10.20
CA GLY A 238 21.80 13.45 -9.97
C GLY A 238 21.07 12.16 -9.56
N ILE A 239 19.77 12.08 -9.79
CA ILE A 239 18.96 10.87 -9.57
C ILE A 239 18.80 10.09 -10.87
N THR A 240 18.61 8.77 -10.73
CA THR A 240 18.27 7.88 -11.84
C THR A 240 16.81 7.44 -11.66
N PRO A 241 15.86 7.92 -12.47
CA PRO A 241 14.50 7.45 -12.45
C PRO A 241 14.40 5.97 -12.79
N VAL A 242 13.49 5.25 -12.15
CA VAL A 242 13.18 3.86 -12.49
C VAL A 242 12.53 3.79 -13.86
N THR A 243 12.94 2.81 -14.64
CA THR A 243 12.43 2.50 -15.97
C THR A 243 11.95 1.05 -16.05
N ALA A 244 11.29 0.67 -17.13
CA ALA A 244 10.89 -0.71 -17.36
C ALA A 244 12.07 -1.72 -17.30
N ALA A 245 13.27 -1.31 -17.69
CA ALA A 245 14.45 -2.16 -17.67
C ALA A 245 14.87 -2.57 -16.24
N ASP A 246 14.58 -1.74 -15.25
CA ASP A 246 15.00 -1.97 -13.86
C ASP A 246 14.25 -3.12 -13.16
N TYR A 247 13.12 -3.56 -13.71
CA TYR A 247 12.34 -4.67 -13.16
C TYR A 247 11.98 -5.77 -14.19
N ALA A 248 12.53 -5.71 -15.40
CA ALA A 248 12.24 -6.67 -16.46
C ALA A 248 12.56 -8.12 -16.05
N ASP A 249 13.67 -8.33 -15.35
CA ASP A 249 14.12 -9.61 -14.83
C ASP A 249 13.37 -10.05 -13.55
N LYS A 250 12.55 -9.18 -12.99
CA LYS A 250 11.80 -9.43 -11.76
C LYS A 250 10.33 -9.73 -11.99
N LEU A 251 9.85 -9.63 -13.22
CA LEU A 251 8.43 -9.83 -13.55
C LEU A 251 7.92 -11.22 -13.13
N GLU A 252 8.74 -12.26 -13.32
CA GLU A 252 8.39 -13.63 -12.90
C GLU A 252 8.15 -13.75 -11.38
N GLN A 253 8.68 -12.80 -10.60
CA GLN A 253 8.52 -12.77 -9.15
C GLN A 253 7.21 -12.12 -8.71
N LEU A 254 6.51 -11.43 -9.61
CA LEU A 254 5.23 -10.76 -9.33
C LEU A 254 4.10 -11.78 -9.52
N ASN A 255 3.65 -12.40 -8.44
CA ASN A 255 2.60 -13.44 -8.47
C ASN A 255 1.32 -12.98 -9.18
N ALA A 256 0.97 -11.70 -9.07
CA ALA A 256 -0.17 -11.10 -9.75
C ALA A 256 -0.11 -11.28 -11.29
N LEU A 257 1.10 -11.29 -11.87
CA LEU A 257 1.31 -11.36 -13.30
C LEU A 257 1.36 -12.81 -13.83
N LYS A 258 1.45 -13.82 -12.96
CA LYS A 258 1.43 -15.24 -13.39
C LYS A 258 0.17 -15.64 -14.17
N LYS A 259 -0.93 -14.92 -13.97
CA LYS A 259 -2.18 -15.12 -14.74
C LYS A 259 -2.10 -14.58 -16.17
N LYS A 260 -1.08 -13.74 -16.47
CA LYS A 260 -0.82 -13.14 -17.79
C LYS A 260 0.65 -13.31 -18.14
N SER A 261 1.02 -14.50 -18.61
CA SER A 261 2.39 -14.93 -18.90
C SER A 261 3.04 -14.18 -20.07
N ASP A 262 2.30 -13.40 -20.80
CA ASP A 262 2.71 -12.65 -22.00
C ASP A 262 3.06 -11.17 -21.73
N LEU A 263 2.83 -10.67 -20.51
CA LEU A 263 3.15 -9.29 -20.14
C LEU A 263 4.66 -9.06 -20.06
N LYS A 264 5.09 -7.94 -20.62
CA LYS A 264 6.48 -7.45 -20.56
C LYS A 264 6.56 -6.26 -19.59
N ALA A 265 7.75 -5.97 -19.12
CA ALA A 265 7.98 -4.80 -18.27
C ALA A 265 7.57 -3.49 -18.96
N SER A 266 7.76 -3.40 -20.29
CA SER A 266 7.32 -2.26 -21.09
C SER A 266 5.80 -2.03 -21.04
N ASP A 267 5.01 -3.07 -20.86
CA ASP A 267 3.55 -2.98 -20.86
C ASP A 267 3.03 -2.40 -19.54
N LEU A 268 3.80 -2.57 -18.46
CA LEU A 268 3.51 -2.04 -17.14
C LEU A 268 4.05 -0.61 -16.94
N TYR A 269 4.92 -0.14 -17.85
CA TYR A 269 5.51 1.18 -17.78
C TYR A 269 4.60 2.20 -18.43
N VAL A 270 4.00 3.06 -17.63
CA VAL A 270 3.08 4.11 -18.11
C VAL A 270 3.86 5.34 -18.57
N SER A 271 4.72 5.88 -17.71
CA SER A 271 5.51 7.07 -17.99
C SER A 271 6.73 7.18 -17.06
N ALA A 272 7.58 8.21 -17.30
CA ALA A 272 8.68 8.49 -16.36
C ALA A 272 8.18 8.84 -14.95
N LYS A 273 7.00 9.45 -14.82
CA LYS A 273 6.35 9.73 -13.53
C LYS A 273 5.76 8.47 -12.91
N ILE A 274 5.15 7.63 -13.74
CA ILE A 274 4.48 6.40 -13.33
C ILE A 274 5.19 5.22 -14.01
N PRO A 275 6.35 4.76 -13.46
CA PRO A 275 7.10 3.67 -14.06
C PRO A 275 6.42 2.30 -13.95
N PHE A 276 5.35 2.19 -13.17
CA PHE A 276 4.61 0.95 -13.01
C PHE A 276 3.12 1.22 -12.78
N GLY A 277 2.27 0.57 -13.57
CA GLY A 277 0.81 0.54 -13.39
C GLY A 277 0.26 -0.85 -13.64
N PHE A 278 -0.62 -1.33 -12.75
CA PHE A 278 -1.32 -2.60 -12.91
C PHE A 278 -2.67 -2.60 -12.18
N ASN A 279 -3.68 -3.15 -12.85
CA ASN A 279 -5.00 -3.39 -12.30
C ASN A 279 -5.07 -4.81 -11.72
N TYR A 280 -5.06 -4.92 -10.40
CA TYR A 280 -5.09 -6.20 -9.68
C TYR A 280 -6.48 -6.82 -9.60
N ILE A 281 -7.53 -6.04 -9.85
CA ILE A 281 -8.92 -6.51 -9.80
C ILE A 281 -9.24 -7.29 -11.07
N ASP A 282 -9.03 -6.66 -12.22
CA ASP A 282 -9.37 -7.23 -13.53
C ASP A 282 -8.18 -7.98 -14.14
N ALA A 283 -7.03 -7.93 -13.50
CA ALA A 283 -5.75 -8.48 -13.95
C ALA A 283 -5.37 -7.97 -15.34
N ASP A 284 -5.45 -6.65 -15.56
CA ASP A 284 -5.14 -5.99 -16.83
C ASP A 284 -4.29 -4.71 -16.64
N LEU A 285 -4.13 -3.92 -17.71
CA LEU A 285 -3.30 -2.72 -17.73
C LEU A 285 -4.11 -1.43 -17.57
N ASP A 286 -5.43 -1.51 -17.50
CA ASP A 286 -6.29 -0.35 -17.29
C ASP A 286 -6.25 0.08 -15.82
N VAL A 287 -5.39 1.05 -15.54
CA VAL A 287 -5.24 1.64 -14.20
C VAL A 287 -6.06 2.90 -14.03
N THR A 288 -6.90 3.29 -15.02
CA THR A 288 -7.82 4.42 -14.93
C THR A 288 -9.11 4.03 -14.23
N HIS A 289 -9.97 5.01 -13.94
CA HIS A 289 -11.30 4.78 -13.36
C HIS A 289 -12.42 4.87 -14.40
N ASP A 290 -12.10 5.11 -15.68
CA ASP A 290 -13.05 5.49 -16.72
C ASP A 290 -14.14 4.44 -16.97
N ASN A 291 -13.86 3.20 -16.66
CA ASN A 291 -14.75 2.06 -16.90
C ASN A 291 -15.38 1.49 -15.63
N ASP A 292 -15.25 2.13 -14.49
CA ASP A 292 -15.79 1.65 -13.23
C ASP A 292 -16.58 2.71 -12.44
N LYS A 293 -17.23 2.31 -11.36
CA LYS A 293 -18.05 3.17 -10.52
C LYS A 293 -17.30 3.73 -9.29
N GLN A 294 -16.03 3.43 -9.16
CA GLN A 294 -15.25 3.77 -7.95
C GLN A 294 -14.82 5.23 -7.94
N GLY A 295 -14.96 5.92 -9.07
CA GLY A 295 -14.59 7.32 -9.21
C GLY A 295 -13.08 7.56 -9.20
N ASP A 296 -12.70 8.81 -9.06
CA ASP A 296 -11.35 9.33 -9.21
C ASP A 296 -10.55 9.44 -7.89
N HIS A 297 -10.97 8.74 -6.84
CA HIS A 297 -10.34 8.81 -5.52
C HIS A 297 -8.82 8.58 -5.59
N GLY A 298 -8.37 7.54 -6.27
CA GLY A 298 -6.94 7.25 -6.43
C GLY A 298 -6.18 8.31 -7.22
N SER A 299 -6.82 8.96 -8.20
CA SER A 299 -6.25 10.13 -8.91
C SER A 299 -6.02 11.28 -7.96
N HIS A 300 -7.01 11.58 -7.11
CA HIS A 300 -6.93 12.62 -6.09
C HIS A 300 -5.82 12.31 -5.07
N VAL A 301 -5.78 11.09 -4.52
CA VAL A 301 -4.73 10.65 -3.58
C VAL A 301 -3.35 10.73 -4.23
N THR A 302 -3.21 10.31 -5.48
CA THR A 302 -1.96 10.40 -6.23
C THR A 302 -1.50 11.84 -6.42
N GLY A 303 -2.43 12.73 -6.76
CA GLY A 303 -2.16 14.17 -6.89
C GLY A 303 -1.68 14.79 -5.59
N ILE A 304 -2.35 14.49 -4.46
CA ILE A 304 -1.95 14.96 -3.12
C ILE A 304 -0.56 14.45 -2.74
N ALA A 305 -0.29 13.17 -2.98
CA ALA A 305 0.98 12.57 -2.59
C ALA A 305 2.14 13.04 -3.44
N ALA A 306 1.96 13.10 -4.77
CA ALA A 306 3.06 13.22 -5.70
C ALA A 306 2.75 14.00 -6.99
N GLY A 307 1.71 14.82 -7.05
CA GLY A 307 1.45 15.69 -8.21
C GLY A 307 2.67 16.53 -8.57
N ASN A 308 2.99 16.60 -9.85
CA ASN A 308 4.20 17.21 -10.40
C ASN A 308 4.44 18.66 -9.93
N ARG A 309 5.71 19.02 -9.79
CA ARG A 309 6.17 20.39 -9.52
C ARG A 309 6.05 21.33 -10.73
N TYR A 310 5.94 20.78 -11.92
CA TYR A 310 5.78 21.54 -13.17
C TYR A 310 4.60 21.00 -13.97
N ILE A 311 3.97 21.90 -14.71
CA ILE A 311 2.89 21.59 -15.65
C ILE A 311 3.38 21.95 -17.06
N GLU A 312 3.26 21.00 -17.98
CA GLU A 312 3.55 21.22 -19.40
C GLU A 312 2.50 22.16 -20.01
N GLN A 313 2.97 23.18 -20.71
CA GLN A 313 2.14 24.18 -21.38
C GLN A 313 1.91 23.77 -22.83
N ALA A 314 0.92 24.38 -23.47
CA ALA A 314 0.57 24.09 -24.87
C ALA A 314 1.71 24.36 -25.88
N ASP A 315 2.68 25.21 -25.55
CA ASP A 315 3.87 25.46 -26.34
C ASP A 315 5.05 24.52 -26.05
N GLY A 316 4.85 23.52 -25.18
CA GLY A 316 5.87 22.56 -24.75
C GLY A 316 6.83 23.09 -23.69
N SER A 317 6.62 24.29 -23.17
CA SER A 317 7.35 24.80 -22.00
C SER A 317 6.79 24.24 -20.71
N PHE A 318 7.49 24.45 -19.59
CA PHE A 318 7.07 23.96 -18.27
C PHE A 318 6.94 25.13 -17.30
N ALA A 319 5.74 25.32 -16.75
CA ALA A 319 5.47 26.31 -15.72
C ALA A 319 5.44 25.65 -14.33
N PRO A 320 5.88 26.34 -13.25
CA PRO A 320 5.72 25.83 -11.89
C PRO A 320 4.24 25.53 -11.59
N ALA A 321 3.95 24.36 -11.00
CA ALA A 321 2.59 23.97 -10.71
C ALA A 321 1.91 24.89 -9.69
N LEU A 322 2.67 25.46 -8.75
CA LEU A 322 2.15 26.45 -7.80
C LEU A 322 1.67 27.74 -8.47
N ASP A 323 2.23 28.10 -9.63
CA ASP A 323 1.80 29.26 -10.39
C ASP A 323 0.65 28.93 -11.36
N ALA A 324 0.71 27.74 -11.99
CA ALA A 324 -0.22 27.32 -13.04
C ALA A 324 -1.51 26.67 -12.50
N ALA A 325 -1.42 25.96 -11.38
CA ALA A 325 -2.51 25.16 -10.81
C ALA A 325 -2.71 25.38 -9.29
N LEU A 326 -2.01 26.33 -8.68
CA LEU A 326 -2.03 26.68 -7.27
C LEU A 326 -1.69 25.51 -6.31
N THR A 327 -1.30 24.37 -6.83
CA THR A 327 -1.01 23.18 -6.03
C THR A 327 0.03 22.25 -6.68
N GLN A 328 0.68 21.48 -5.86
CA GLN A 328 1.52 20.34 -6.23
C GLN A 328 1.46 19.28 -5.14
N GLY A 329 1.89 18.06 -5.40
CA GLY A 329 1.94 17.00 -4.41
C GLY A 329 2.95 17.27 -3.29
N VAL A 330 2.82 16.57 -2.16
CA VAL A 330 3.76 16.69 -1.02
C VAL A 330 5.18 16.27 -1.43
N ALA A 331 5.30 15.23 -2.26
CA ALA A 331 6.56 14.73 -2.83
C ALA A 331 6.54 14.84 -4.37
N PRO A 332 6.57 16.06 -4.95
CA PRO A 332 6.25 16.27 -6.37
C PRO A 332 7.27 15.65 -7.33
N ASP A 333 8.49 15.40 -6.87
CA ASP A 333 9.56 14.77 -7.66
C ASP A 333 9.73 13.28 -7.35
N ALA A 334 8.80 12.65 -6.63
CA ALA A 334 8.74 11.19 -6.47
C ALA A 334 8.12 10.51 -7.69
N GLN A 335 8.54 9.28 -7.97
CA GLN A 335 7.85 8.39 -8.91
C GLN A 335 6.69 7.67 -8.24
N VAL A 336 5.63 7.40 -9.00
CA VAL A 336 4.41 6.76 -8.51
C VAL A 336 4.28 5.36 -9.09
N TYR A 337 3.96 4.39 -8.26
CA TYR A 337 3.54 3.04 -8.65
C TYR A 337 2.04 2.95 -8.45
N THR A 338 1.29 2.91 -9.54
CA THR A 338 -0.18 2.85 -9.49
C THR A 338 -0.64 1.41 -9.42
N MET A 339 -1.28 1.05 -8.32
CA MET A 339 -1.81 -0.28 -8.07
C MET A 339 -3.32 -0.18 -7.87
N LYS A 340 -4.08 -0.46 -8.92
CA LYS A 340 -5.55 -0.44 -8.86
C LYS A 340 -6.03 -1.71 -8.17
N VAL A 341 -6.67 -1.56 -7.01
CA VAL A 341 -7.21 -2.65 -6.18
C VAL A 341 -8.70 -2.51 -5.89
N PHE A 342 -9.31 -1.45 -6.39
CA PHE A 342 -10.74 -1.25 -6.44
C PHE A 342 -11.17 -1.17 -7.90
N GLY A 343 -12.21 -1.87 -8.29
CA GLY A 343 -12.69 -1.97 -9.67
C GLY A 343 -14.19 -2.05 -9.72
N LYS A 344 -14.72 -2.55 -10.85
CA LYS A 344 -16.15 -2.79 -11.02
C LYS A 344 -16.68 -3.61 -9.87
N GLY A 345 -17.54 -2.99 -9.07
CA GLY A 345 -18.27 -3.65 -8.00
C GLY A 345 -19.45 -4.44 -8.54
#